data_a69ae06c296af96e66a782919497953b
#
_entry.id   a69ae06c296af96e66a782919497953b
#
_cell.length_a   1.000
_cell.length_b   1.000
_cell.length_c   1.000
_cell.angle_alpha   90.00
_cell.angle_beta   90.00
_cell.angle_gamma   90.00
#
_symmetry.space_group_name_H-M   'P 1'
#
loop_
_entity.id
_entity.type
_entity.pdbx_description
1 polymer ?
#
loop_
_entity_poly.entity_id
_entity_poly.type
_entity_poly.pdbx_seq_one_letter_code
_entity_poly.pdbx_strand_id
1 'polypeptide(L)'
;MKRMMIALMSLALAIPALAQYGRPHYYRRHVGTTYHRPVMSLDVYYGLRLGGSFATVRSDDQYLHGGSMKAGLNVGAVAGFQLGYASPVYFETGVYYIEKGGEGRYEGSKFTYGLNYIEVPLLLKYRIDAARGFSIQPFAGGYLSGGVGGNIKDFGHRQAFGSFGRDGFKRFDGGLRLGLGMQFDLLYAEVGYDIGLSNISQDYFDSTRTGSLFATVGVNF
;
A
#
# COMPACT_ATOMS: atom_id res chain seq x y z
N MET A 1 12.43 -0.75 18.85
CA MET A 1 12.38 -0.94 17.40
C MET A 1 12.75 -2.38 16.98
N LYS A 2 13.92 -2.96 17.35
CA LYS A 2 14.28 -4.35 16.98
C LYS A 2 13.25 -5.41 17.39
N ARG A 3 12.65 -5.31 18.59
CA ARG A 3 11.64 -6.27 19.09
C ARG A 3 10.31 -6.21 18.32
N MET A 4 9.94 -5.05 17.80
CA MET A 4 8.73 -4.84 16.99
C MET A 4 8.91 -5.38 15.57
N MET A 5 10.11 -5.26 14.98
CA MET A 5 10.45 -5.89 13.69
C MET A 5 10.42 -7.41 13.75
N ILE A 6 10.92 -8.01 14.85
CA ILE A 6 10.91 -9.46 15.04
C ILE A 6 9.47 -9.98 15.18
N ALA A 7 8.59 -9.25 15.90
CA ALA A 7 7.18 -9.61 16.02
C ALA A 7 6.41 -9.51 14.70
N LEU A 8 6.71 -8.50 13.87
CA LEU A 8 6.15 -8.37 12.52
C LEU A 8 6.65 -9.46 11.57
N MET A 9 7.94 -9.81 11.63
CA MET A 9 8.49 -10.93 10.85
C MET A 9 7.92 -12.29 11.27
N SER A 10 7.72 -12.54 12.57
CA SER A 10 7.11 -13.79 13.05
C SER A 10 5.62 -13.90 12.68
N LEU A 11 4.89 -12.78 12.64
CA LEU A 11 3.50 -12.74 12.18
C LEU A 11 3.42 -13.04 10.67
N ALA A 12 4.33 -12.48 9.86
CA ALA A 12 4.39 -12.72 8.41
C ALA A 12 4.74 -14.18 8.05
N LEU A 13 5.50 -14.87 8.89
CA LEU A 13 5.85 -16.30 8.71
C LEU A 13 4.74 -17.25 9.18
N ALA A 14 3.83 -16.82 10.04
CA ALA A 14 2.70 -17.64 10.52
C ALA A 14 1.52 -17.69 9.52
N ILE A 15 1.37 -16.68 8.67
CA ILE A 15 0.27 -16.61 7.70
C ILE A 15 0.28 -17.76 6.67
N PRO A 16 1.42 -18.17 6.08
CA PRO A 16 1.42 -19.30 5.14
C PRO A 16 1.09 -20.64 5.78
N ALA A 17 1.33 -20.81 7.08
CA ALA A 17 0.98 -22.03 7.79
C ALA A 17 -0.54 -22.19 7.98
N LEU A 18 -1.26 -21.09 8.13
CA LEU A 18 -2.73 -21.08 8.23
C LEU A 18 -3.40 -21.26 6.86
N ALA A 19 -2.77 -20.79 5.77
CA ALA A 19 -3.30 -20.94 4.42
C ALA A 19 -3.24 -22.38 3.89
N GLN A 20 -2.34 -23.23 4.42
CA GLN A 20 -2.27 -24.64 4.04
C GLN A 20 -3.39 -25.50 4.66
N TYR A 21 -4.04 -25.03 5.71
CA TYR A 21 -5.09 -25.80 6.40
C TYR A 21 -6.44 -25.81 5.67
N GLY A 22 -6.62 -25.02 4.64
CA GLY A 22 -7.89 -24.84 3.92
C GLY A 22 -7.99 -25.47 2.53
N ARG A 23 -6.99 -26.23 2.05
CA ARG A 23 -7.09 -26.87 0.74
C ARG A 23 -7.89 -28.18 0.85
N PRO A 24 -9.07 -28.30 0.26
CA PRO A 24 -9.78 -29.57 0.19
C PRO A 24 -8.97 -30.53 -0.70
N HIS A 25 -8.49 -31.64 -0.14
CA HIS A 25 -7.95 -32.73 -0.91
C HIS A 25 -9.05 -33.31 -1.82
N TYR A 26 -8.92 -33.14 -3.11
CA TYR A 26 -9.75 -33.82 -4.09
C TYR A 26 -9.43 -35.32 -4.09
N TYR A 27 -10.13 -36.08 -3.27
CA TYR A 27 -10.19 -37.53 -3.40
C TYR A 27 -11.19 -37.87 -4.52
N ARG A 28 -10.65 -38.24 -5.67
CA ARG A 28 -11.44 -38.80 -6.78
C ARG A 28 -11.89 -40.20 -6.37
N ARG A 29 -13.09 -40.34 -5.83
CA ARG A 29 -13.72 -41.65 -5.66
C ARG A 29 -14.94 -41.73 -6.60
N HIS A 30 -14.92 -42.71 -7.47
CA HIS A 30 -16.00 -43.07 -8.37
C HIS A 30 -17.27 -43.55 -7.62
N VAL A 31 -18.40 -43.23 -8.18
CA VAL A 31 -19.72 -43.90 -8.13
C VAL A 31 -20.57 -43.63 -6.87
N GLY A 32 -21.60 -42.85 -7.12
CA GLY A 32 -22.76 -42.65 -6.26
C GLY A 32 -23.41 -41.31 -6.62
N THR A 33 -24.58 -41.35 -7.30
CA THR A 33 -25.40 -40.20 -7.61
C THR A 33 -25.94 -39.56 -6.33
N THR A 34 -25.10 -38.77 -5.68
CA THR A 34 -25.51 -37.85 -4.64
C THR A 34 -25.41 -36.44 -5.23
N TYR A 35 -26.53 -35.75 -5.31
CA TYR A 35 -26.59 -34.35 -5.67
C TYR A 35 -25.75 -33.57 -4.65
N HIS A 36 -24.45 -33.39 -4.91
CA HIS A 36 -23.63 -32.42 -4.21
C HIS A 36 -24.07 -31.04 -4.67
N ARG A 37 -24.79 -30.32 -3.83
CA ARG A 37 -24.89 -28.87 -3.97
C ARG A 37 -23.43 -28.37 -4.01
N PRO A 38 -23.01 -27.64 -5.07
CA PRO A 38 -21.71 -27.03 -5.06
C PRO A 38 -21.64 -26.16 -3.81
N VAL A 39 -20.67 -26.40 -2.94
CA VAL A 39 -20.36 -25.48 -1.85
C VAL A 39 -19.84 -24.23 -2.54
N MET A 40 -20.69 -23.23 -2.69
CA MET A 40 -20.33 -21.94 -3.24
C MET A 40 -19.46 -21.24 -2.21
N SER A 41 -18.14 -21.38 -2.33
CA SER A 41 -17.18 -20.61 -1.54
C SER A 41 -16.81 -19.32 -2.28
N LEU A 42 -16.78 -18.21 -1.58
CA LEU A 42 -16.21 -16.96 -2.08
C LEU A 42 -14.69 -17.14 -2.14
N ASP A 43 -14.08 -16.65 -3.19
CA ASP A 43 -12.62 -16.67 -3.33
C ASP A 43 -12.00 -15.62 -2.40
N VAL A 44 -10.97 -16.06 -1.65
CA VAL A 44 -10.21 -15.22 -0.72
C VAL A 44 -8.74 -15.48 -0.99
N TYR A 45 -7.96 -14.43 -1.11
CA TYR A 45 -6.52 -14.52 -1.22
C TYR A 45 -5.82 -13.65 -0.19
N TYR A 46 -4.60 -14.04 0.13
CA TYR A 46 -3.67 -13.26 0.93
C TYR A 46 -2.44 -12.95 0.08
N GLY A 47 -1.80 -11.83 0.34
CA GLY A 47 -0.61 -11.49 -0.44
C GLY A 47 0.41 -10.69 0.36
N LEU A 48 1.65 -10.77 -0.10
CA LEU A 48 2.76 -9.95 0.36
C LEU A 48 3.23 -9.06 -0.78
N ARG A 49 3.57 -7.84 -0.48
CA ARG A 49 3.99 -6.81 -1.43
C ARG A 49 5.30 -6.19 -0.98
N LEU A 50 6.19 -5.94 -1.94
CA LEU A 50 7.45 -5.24 -1.73
C LEU A 50 7.75 -4.38 -2.96
N GLY A 51 8.15 -3.14 -2.76
CA GLY A 51 8.48 -2.23 -3.85
C GLY A 51 8.91 -0.87 -3.38
N GLY A 52 8.74 0.10 -4.26
CA GLY A 52 9.11 1.48 -4.03
C GLY A 52 7.95 2.45 -4.19
N SER A 53 8.07 3.57 -3.50
CA SER A 53 7.22 4.74 -3.66
C SER A 53 8.05 5.92 -4.15
N PHE A 54 7.49 6.73 -5.02
CA PHE A 54 8.04 7.99 -5.50
C PHE A 54 7.06 9.09 -5.12
N ALA A 55 7.28 9.68 -3.96
CA ALA A 55 6.37 10.64 -3.40
C ALA A 55 6.84 12.07 -3.64
N THR A 56 5.87 12.96 -3.78
CA THR A 56 6.03 14.40 -3.78
C THR A 56 4.96 15.03 -2.91
N VAL A 57 5.23 16.20 -2.40
CA VAL A 57 4.26 17.02 -1.70
C VAL A 57 3.93 18.20 -2.60
N ARG A 58 2.65 18.39 -2.87
CA ARG A 58 2.15 19.58 -3.55
C ARG A 58 1.70 20.57 -2.49
N SER A 59 2.28 21.75 -2.50
CA SER A 59 1.91 22.86 -1.65
C SER A 59 1.76 24.10 -2.51
N ASP A 60 0.83 24.95 -2.15
CA ASP A 60 0.70 26.31 -2.72
C ASP A 60 1.78 27.24 -2.17
N ASP A 61 2.55 26.78 -1.17
CA ASP A 61 3.66 27.53 -0.58
C ASP A 61 4.86 27.57 -1.53
N GLN A 62 5.41 28.76 -1.73
CA GLN A 62 6.55 29.03 -2.61
C GLN A 62 7.81 28.23 -2.23
N TYR A 63 7.97 27.81 -0.97
CA TYR A 63 9.11 27.08 -0.44
C TYR A 63 9.06 25.57 -0.71
N LEU A 64 7.88 25.03 -0.90
CA LEU A 64 7.64 23.60 -1.22
C LEU A 64 7.30 23.39 -2.70
N HIS A 65 7.14 24.46 -3.47
CA HIS A 65 6.80 24.37 -4.88
C HIS A 65 8.02 23.93 -5.70
N GLY A 66 7.89 22.88 -6.49
CA GLY A 66 8.95 22.36 -7.37
C GLY A 66 9.96 21.41 -6.69
N GLY A 67 9.63 20.86 -5.55
CA GLY A 67 10.44 19.82 -4.89
C GLY A 67 10.58 18.56 -5.73
N SER A 68 11.75 17.92 -5.69
CA SER A 68 12.01 16.65 -6.37
C SER A 68 11.32 15.49 -5.67
N MET A 69 10.88 14.50 -6.46
CA MET A 69 10.35 13.25 -5.91
C MET A 69 11.43 12.52 -5.10
N LYS A 70 11.05 11.99 -3.96
CA LYS A 70 11.91 11.13 -3.15
C LYS A 70 11.46 9.68 -3.28
N ALA A 71 12.42 8.81 -3.58
CA ALA A 71 12.20 7.38 -3.54
C ALA A 71 12.13 6.88 -2.09
N GLY A 72 11.20 6.01 -1.80
CA GLY A 72 10.99 5.38 -0.51
C GLY A 72 10.62 3.91 -0.64
N LEU A 73 10.62 3.22 0.49
CA LEU A 73 10.21 1.83 0.59
C LEU A 73 8.68 1.71 0.65
N ASN A 74 8.14 0.66 0.03
CA ASN A 74 6.74 0.26 0.14
C ASN A 74 6.68 -1.25 0.38
N VAL A 75 6.24 -1.66 1.56
CA VAL A 75 6.12 -3.07 1.93
C VAL A 75 4.82 -3.31 2.69
N GLY A 76 4.11 -4.38 2.35
CA GLY A 76 2.83 -4.65 2.98
C GLY A 76 2.34 -6.09 2.86
N ALA A 77 1.25 -6.34 3.57
CA ALA A 77 0.47 -7.57 3.49
C ALA A 77 -0.99 -7.22 3.20
N VAL A 78 -1.62 -7.99 2.35
CA VAL A 78 -2.98 -7.76 1.87
C VAL A 78 -3.87 -8.97 2.03
N ALA A 79 -5.17 -8.73 2.09
CA ALA A 79 -6.22 -9.73 1.98
C ALA A 79 -7.27 -9.25 0.98
N GLY A 80 -7.65 -10.12 0.06
CA GLY A 80 -8.66 -9.84 -0.95
C GLY A 80 -9.83 -10.80 -0.84
N PHE A 81 -11.04 -10.27 -0.99
CA PHE A 81 -12.31 -10.97 -0.84
C PHE A 81 -13.15 -10.78 -2.09
N GLN A 82 -13.55 -11.87 -2.74
CA GLN A 82 -14.44 -11.82 -3.89
C GLN A 82 -15.82 -11.30 -3.47
N LEU A 83 -16.34 -10.30 -4.18
CA LEU A 83 -17.65 -9.71 -3.93
C LEU A 83 -18.74 -10.41 -4.74
N GLY A 84 -19.12 -11.61 -4.31
CA GLY A 84 -20.17 -12.41 -4.92
C GLY A 84 -19.67 -13.57 -5.77
N TYR A 85 -20.53 -14.57 -5.96
CA TYR A 85 -20.21 -15.78 -6.73
C TYR A 85 -19.97 -15.47 -8.20
N ALA A 86 -18.88 -16.00 -8.75
CA ALA A 86 -18.47 -15.77 -10.14
C ALA A 86 -18.31 -14.27 -10.50
N SER A 87 -18.26 -13.38 -9.50
CA SER A 87 -18.02 -11.97 -9.73
C SER A 87 -16.51 -11.73 -10.00
N PRO A 88 -16.15 -10.94 -11.00
CA PRO A 88 -14.77 -10.55 -11.22
C PRO A 88 -14.31 -9.43 -10.27
N VAL A 89 -15.17 -9.01 -9.34
CA VAL A 89 -14.89 -7.89 -8.42
C VAL A 89 -14.42 -8.41 -7.08
N TYR A 90 -13.32 -7.85 -6.61
CA TYR A 90 -12.72 -8.13 -5.30
C TYR A 90 -12.63 -6.86 -4.48
N PHE A 91 -12.85 -6.97 -3.19
CA PHE A 91 -12.45 -5.98 -2.20
C PHE A 91 -11.10 -6.39 -1.63
N GLU A 92 -10.09 -5.51 -1.74
CA GLU A 92 -8.78 -5.75 -1.13
C GLU A 92 -8.51 -4.69 -0.08
N THR A 93 -8.00 -5.13 1.05
CA THR A 93 -7.45 -4.29 2.11
C THR A 93 -6.15 -4.89 2.62
N GLY A 94 -5.43 -4.15 3.46
CA GLY A 94 -4.16 -4.62 3.99
C GLY A 94 -3.52 -3.63 4.91
N VAL A 95 -2.25 -3.87 5.22
CA VAL A 95 -1.42 -2.97 5.99
C VAL A 95 -0.08 -2.82 5.29
N TYR A 96 0.28 -1.57 5.01
CA TYR A 96 1.54 -1.22 4.36
C TYR A 96 2.37 -0.32 5.28
N TYR A 97 3.68 -0.54 5.28
CA TYR A 97 4.64 0.47 5.66
C TYR A 97 5.11 1.16 4.40
N ILE A 98 4.92 2.47 4.33
CA ILE A 98 5.27 3.26 3.16
C ILE A 98 6.10 4.47 3.58
N GLU A 99 7.20 4.69 2.88
CA GLU A 99 8.03 5.87 3.03
C GLU A 99 7.63 6.87 1.95
N LYS A 100 7.09 8.00 2.37
CA LYS A 100 6.80 9.16 1.53
C LYS A 100 7.79 10.27 1.88
N GLY A 101 8.00 11.21 0.98
CA GLY A 101 8.89 12.32 1.26
C GLY A 101 9.15 13.16 0.03
N GLY A 102 10.01 14.14 0.18
CA GLY A 102 10.39 15.03 -0.90
C GLY A 102 11.64 15.85 -0.55
N GLU A 103 11.99 16.69 -1.47
CA GLU A 103 13.05 17.69 -1.31
C GLU A 103 12.43 19.07 -1.48
N GLY A 104 12.86 20.02 -0.67
CA GLY A 104 12.49 21.42 -0.78
C GLY A 104 13.72 22.32 -0.76
N ARG A 105 13.51 23.62 -0.97
CA ARG A 105 14.54 24.65 -0.83
C ARG A 105 14.03 25.77 0.05
N TYR A 106 14.81 26.13 1.04
CA TYR A 106 14.56 27.26 1.93
C TYR A 106 15.80 28.17 1.94
N GLU A 107 15.64 29.45 1.62
CA GLU A 107 16.73 30.45 1.55
C GLU A 107 17.97 29.96 0.77
N GLY A 108 17.77 29.25 -0.34
CA GLY A 108 18.84 28.71 -1.17
C GLY A 108 19.47 27.41 -0.66
N SER A 109 19.14 26.95 0.55
CA SER A 109 19.58 25.68 1.13
C SER A 109 18.59 24.56 0.78
N LYS A 110 19.11 23.40 0.36
CA LYS A 110 18.31 22.19 0.15
C LYS A 110 17.98 21.54 1.49
N PHE A 111 16.74 21.13 1.65
CA PHE A 111 16.35 20.25 2.74
C PHE A 111 15.58 19.04 2.20
N THR A 112 15.69 17.89 2.87
CA THR A 112 14.91 16.69 2.58
C THR A 112 14.02 16.37 3.75
N TYR A 113 12.79 15.94 3.45
CA TYR A 113 11.87 15.44 4.47
C TYR A 113 11.46 14.01 4.14
N GLY A 114 11.43 13.17 5.16
CA GLY A 114 10.92 11.81 5.08
C GLY A 114 9.67 11.70 5.96
N LEU A 115 8.64 11.07 5.44
CA LEU A 115 7.38 10.82 6.12
C LEU A 115 7.10 9.32 6.02
N ASN A 116 7.13 8.62 7.14
CA ASN A 116 6.91 7.20 7.19
C ASN A 116 5.52 6.93 7.76
N TYR A 117 4.71 6.19 7.01
CA TYR A 117 3.32 5.91 7.34
C TYR A 117 3.06 4.40 7.47
N ILE A 118 2.13 4.07 8.35
CA ILE A 118 1.36 2.84 8.24
C ILE A 118 0.07 3.20 7.51
N GLU A 119 -0.20 2.47 6.43
CA GLU A 119 -1.28 2.77 5.51
C GLU A 119 -2.19 1.55 5.34
N VAL A 120 -3.50 1.82 5.34
CA VAL A 120 -4.57 0.83 5.12
C VAL A 120 -5.32 1.21 3.85
N PRO A 121 -5.11 0.50 2.74
CA PRO A 121 -5.91 0.69 1.53
C PRO A 121 -7.28 -0.01 1.65
N LEU A 122 -8.26 0.53 0.97
CA LEU A 122 -9.62 0.01 0.80
C LEU A 122 -9.94 0.06 -0.69
N LEU A 123 -9.70 -1.04 -1.40
CA LEU A 123 -9.68 -1.07 -2.86
C LEU A 123 -10.77 -1.98 -3.43
N LEU A 124 -11.37 -1.56 -4.51
CA LEU A 124 -12.13 -2.43 -5.40
C LEU A 124 -11.22 -2.77 -6.59
N LYS A 125 -11.04 -4.06 -6.83
CA LYS A 125 -10.27 -4.63 -7.93
C LYS A 125 -11.20 -5.36 -8.88
N TYR A 126 -11.00 -5.16 -10.16
CA TYR A 126 -11.72 -5.89 -11.19
C TYR A 126 -10.76 -6.85 -11.90
N ARG A 127 -11.00 -8.16 -11.78
CA ARG A 127 -10.15 -9.20 -12.38
C ARG A 127 -10.57 -9.49 -13.81
N ILE A 128 -9.64 -9.30 -14.75
CA ILE A 128 -9.79 -9.62 -16.16
C ILE A 128 -8.84 -10.76 -16.48
N ASP A 129 -9.36 -11.98 -16.65
CA ASP A 129 -8.55 -13.13 -17.04
C ASP A 129 -8.20 -13.03 -18.53
N ALA A 130 -6.95 -12.69 -18.85
CA ALA A 130 -6.47 -12.45 -20.22
C ALA A 130 -5.89 -13.71 -20.85
N ALA A 131 -5.30 -14.62 -20.06
CA ALA A 131 -4.76 -15.90 -20.52
C ALA A 131 -4.77 -16.90 -19.35
N ARG A 132 -4.42 -18.17 -19.64
CA ARG A 132 -4.30 -19.19 -18.60
C ARG A 132 -3.22 -18.77 -17.58
N GLY A 133 -3.61 -18.60 -16.33
CA GLY A 133 -2.73 -18.18 -15.24
C GLY A 133 -2.36 -16.69 -15.26
N PHE A 134 -2.87 -15.89 -16.22
CA PHE A 134 -2.59 -14.46 -16.28
C PHE A 134 -3.86 -13.62 -16.21
N SER A 135 -3.88 -12.67 -15.29
CA SER A 135 -4.98 -11.70 -15.16
C SER A 135 -4.46 -10.27 -15.01
N ILE A 136 -5.26 -9.33 -15.48
CA ILE A 136 -5.06 -7.89 -15.34
C ILE A 136 -6.11 -7.41 -14.33
N GLN A 137 -5.70 -6.59 -13.37
CA GLN A 137 -6.53 -6.20 -12.26
C GLN A 137 -6.49 -4.68 -12.04
N PRO A 138 -7.23 -3.87 -12.83
CA PRO A 138 -7.43 -2.46 -12.51
C PRO A 138 -8.09 -2.33 -11.15
N PHE A 139 -7.64 -1.33 -10.39
CA PHE A 139 -8.18 -1.06 -9.07
C PHE A 139 -8.33 0.43 -8.79
N ALA A 140 -9.31 0.75 -7.95
CA ALA A 140 -9.53 2.07 -7.42
C ALA A 140 -10.13 1.99 -6.01
N GLY A 141 -9.89 2.99 -5.21
CA GLY A 141 -10.44 3.08 -3.85
C GLY A 141 -9.86 4.22 -3.05
N GLY A 142 -9.90 4.06 -1.73
CA GLY A 142 -9.32 5.00 -0.79
C GLY A 142 -8.16 4.40 -0.02
N TYR A 143 -7.45 5.25 0.70
CA TYR A 143 -6.48 4.84 1.71
C TYR A 143 -6.54 5.76 2.92
N LEU A 144 -6.16 5.22 4.07
CA LEU A 144 -5.98 5.93 5.32
C LEU A 144 -4.58 5.64 5.84
N SER A 145 -3.85 6.68 6.23
CA SER A 145 -2.46 6.54 6.69
C SER A 145 -2.24 7.25 8.02
N GLY A 146 -1.46 6.60 8.88
CA GLY A 146 -0.99 7.16 10.15
C GLY A 146 0.52 7.33 10.15
N GLY A 147 1.02 8.56 10.38
CA GLY A 147 2.43 8.86 10.46
C GLY A 147 3.10 8.23 11.69
N VAL A 148 4.08 7.37 11.47
CA VAL A 148 4.79 6.63 12.51
C VAL A 148 6.21 7.11 12.74
N GLY A 149 6.79 7.84 11.79
CA GLY A 149 8.15 8.37 11.89
C GLY A 149 8.54 9.18 10.67
N GLY A 150 9.74 9.76 10.74
CA GLY A 150 10.30 10.55 9.66
C GLY A 150 11.21 11.64 10.21
N ASN A 151 12.10 12.12 9.38
CA ASN A 151 13.05 13.18 9.74
C ASN A 151 13.13 14.21 8.63
N ILE A 152 13.15 15.47 9.03
CA ILE A 152 13.52 16.59 8.16
C ILE A 152 15.02 16.80 8.34
N LYS A 153 15.78 16.78 7.25
CA LYS A 153 17.23 17.05 7.24
C LYS A 153 17.49 18.34 6.49
N ASP A 154 18.01 19.31 7.18
CA ASP A 154 18.48 20.56 6.59
C ASP A 154 20.00 20.45 6.33
N PHE A 155 20.38 20.55 5.07
CA PHE A 155 21.78 20.47 4.67
C PHE A 155 22.55 21.78 4.94
N GLY A 156 21.84 22.92 5.07
CA GLY A 156 22.46 24.22 5.39
C GLY A 156 22.93 24.32 6.85
N HIS A 157 22.10 23.88 7.78
CA HIS A 157 22.34 23.98 9.22
C HIS A 157 22.71 22.66 9.90
N ARG A 158 22.77 21.54 9.14
CA ARG A 158 23.06 20.17 9.63
C ARG A 158 22.18 19.72 10.80
N GLN A 159 20.94 20.19 10.87
CA GLN A 159 19.98 19.82 11.90
C GLN A 159 18.98 18.80 11.36
N ALA A 160 18.56 17.85 12.20
CA ALA A 160 17.53 16.88 11.88
C ALA A 160 16.42 16.97 12.94
N PHE A 161 15.18 17.20 12.48
CA PHE A 161 14.00 17.30 13.31
C PHE A 161 13.02 16.17 12.96
N GLY A 162 12.18 15.76 13.93
CA GLY A 162 11.10 14.83 13.65
C GLY A 162 10.02 15.45 12.76
N SER A 163 9.66 14.78 11.67
CA SER A 163 8.69 15.28 10.70
C SER A 163 7.28 15.51 11.28
N PHE A 164 6.93 14.85 12.38
CA PHE A 164 5.62 14.93 13.03
C PHE A 164 5.67 15.65 14.39
N GLY A 165 6.54 16.65 14.53
CA GLY A 165 6.63 17.53 15.70
C GLY A 165 5.53 18.59 15.76
N ARG A 166 5.60 19.50 16.76
CA ARG A 166 4.62 20.59 16.92
C ARG A 166 4.57 21.55 15.71
N ASP A 167 5.70 21.71 15.03
CA ASP A 167 5.85 22.61 13.87
C ASP A 167 6.04 21.81 12.55
N GLY A 168 5.64 20.55 12.53
CA GLY A 168 5.82 19.64 11.41
C GLY A 168 4.51 19.30 10.71
N PHE A 169 4.49 18.09 10.11
CA PHE A 169 3.32 17.59 9.39
C PHE A 169 2.32 16.91 10.34
N LYS A 170 1.04 16.92 9.95
CA LYS A 170 0.00 16.13 10.61
C LYS A 170 0.27 14.63 10.41
N ARG A 171 -0.04 13.84 11.43
CA ARG A 171 0.16 12.37 11.37
C ARG A 171 -0.85 11.65 10.51
N PHE A 172 -2.03 12.23 10.32
CA PHE A 172 -3.09 11.62 9.54
C PHE A 172 -3.01 12.09 8.08
N ASP A 173 -3.01 11.12 7.16
CA ASP A 173 -3.14 11.34 5.72
C ASP A 173 -4.19 10.36 5.18
N GLY A 174 -4.91 10.78 4.16
CA GLY A 174 -5.90 9.95 3.49
C GLY A 174 -6.23 10.51 2.12
N GLY A 175 -6.63 9.62 1.23
CA GLY A 175 -6.85 10.00 -0.14
C GLY A 175 -7.43 8.88 -0.99
N LEU A 176 -7.30 9.06 -2.29
CA LEU A 176 -7.69 8.08 -3.30
C LEU A 176 -6.46 7.33 -3.80
N ARG A 177 -6.63 6.06 -4.08
CA ARG A 177 -5.65 5.19 -4.73
C ARG A 177 -6.25 4.60 -5.99
N LEU A 178 -5.52 4.66 -7.09
CA LEU A 178 -5.88 4.02 -8.34
C LEU A 178 -4.65 3.38 -8.98
N GLY A 179 -4.86 2.30 -9.74
CA GLY A 179 -3.74 1.61 -10.37
C GLY A 179 -4.14 0.39 -11.16
N LEU A 180 -3.11 -0.33 -11.56
CA LEU A 180 -3.21 -1.54 -12.36
C LEU A 180 -2.33 -2.63 -11.76
N GLY A 181 -2.93 -3.76 -11.44
CA GLY A 181 -2.27 -4.99 -11.05
C GLY A 181 -2.20 -5.98 -12.20
N MET A 182 -1.20 -6.84 -12.16
CA MET A 182 -1.02 -7.99 -13.05
C MET A 182 -0.66 -9.19 -12.19
N GLN A 183 -1.36 -10.30 -12.41
CA GLN A 183 -1.08 -11.55 -11.71
C GLN A 183 -0.73 -12.64 -12.71
N PHE A 184 0.35 -13.34 -12.44
CA PHE A 184 0.76 -14.54 -13.15
C PHE A 184 0.96 -15.67 -12.14
N ASP A 185 0.04 -16.62 -12.11
CA ASP A 185 -0.09 -17.66 -11.08
C ASP A 185 -0.05 -17.06 -9.67
N LEU A 186 1.03 -17.31 -8.92
CA LEU A 186 1.24 -16.75 -7.57
C LEU A 186 1.91 -15.36 -7.59
N LEU A 187 2.57 -15.00 -8.69
CA LEU A 187 3.29 -13.74 -8.78
C LEU A 187 2.32 -12.59 -9.06
N TYR A 188 2.52 -11.50 -8.37
CA TYR A 188 1.73 -10.29 -8.53
C TYR A 188 2.64 -9.09 -8.69
N ALA A 189 2.29 -8.19 -9.59
CA ALA A 189 2.93 -6.89 -9.75
C ALA A 189 1.87 -5.82 -9.89
N GLU A 190 2.12 -4.64 -9.34
CA GLU A 190 1.20 -3.50 -9.48
C GLU A 190 1.96 -2.19 -9.61
N VAL A 191 1.32 -1.26 -10.29
CA VAL A 191 1.70 0.14 -10.34
C VAL A 191 0.46 0.99 -10.06
N GLY A 192 0.61 2.05 -9.29
CA GLY A 192 -0.52 2.90 -8.95
C GLY A 192 -0.08 4.27 -8.47
N TYR A 193 -1.08 5.10 -8.26
CA TYR A 193 -0.91 6.47 -7.80
C TYR A 193 -1.85 6.78 -6.64
N ASP A 194 -1.28 7.37 -5.59
CA ASP A 194 -2.00 7.89 -4.44
C ASP A 194 -2.21 9.39 -4.61
N ILE A 195 -3.46 9.81 -4.50
CA ILE A 195 -3.89 11.20 -4.53
C ILE A 195 -4.29 11.59 -3.11
N GLY A 196 -3.40 12.27 -2.38
CA GLY A 196 -3.71 12.78 -1.05
C GLY A 196 -4.80 13.84 -1.10
N LEU A 197 -5.83 13.64 -0.32
CA LEU A 197 -6.94 14.58 -0.16
C LEU A 197 -6.87 15.35 1.16
N SER A 198 -6.23 14.75 2.16
CA SER A 198 -6.04 15.36 3.47
C SER A 198 -5.02 16.49 3.40
N ASN A 199 -5.32 17.61 4.05
CA ASN A 199 -4.32 18.64 4.31
C ASN A 199 -3.41 18.18 5.45
N ILE A 200 -2.16 17.82 5.12
CA ILE A 200 -1.15 17.36 6.08
C ILE A 200 -0.36 18.50 6.71
N SER A 201 -0.62 19.76 6.32
CA SER A 201 0.01 20.94 6.93
C SER A 201 -0.60 21.26 8.30
N GLN A 202 0.22 21.75 9.22
CA GLN A 202 -0.25 22.48 10.41
C GLN A 202 -0.45 23.97 10.03
N ASP A 203 -1.09 24.75 10.91
CA ASP A 203 -1.68 26.08 10.67
C ASP A 203 -0.75 27.17 10.06
N TYR A 204 0.53 26.88 9.88
CA TYR A 204 1.53 27.82 9.37
C TYR A 204 1.80 27.72 7.86
N PHE A 205 1.34 26.66 7.19
CA PHE A 205 1.55 26.47 5.76
C PHE A 205 0.23 26.36 5.03
N ASP A 206 0.18 26.89 3.82
CA ASP A 206 -0.95 26.71 2.92
C ASP A 206 -1.22 25.23 2.63
N SER A 207 -2.41 24.93 2.15
CA SER A 207 -2.91 23.58 1.88
C SER A 207 -1.86 22.70 1.21
N THR A 208 -1.37 21.69 1.97
CA THR A 208 -0.32 20.77 1.52
C THR A 208 -0.89 19.35 1.39
N ARG A 209 -0.75 18.76 0.21
CA ARG A 209 -1.28 17.42 -0.11
C ARG A 209 -0.17 16.50 -0.61
N THR A 210 -0.28 15.22 -0.31
CA THR A 210 0.65 14.20 -0.80
C THR A 210 0.25 13.72 -2.20
N GLY A 211 1.24 13.35 -3.01
CA GLY A 211 1.07 12.56 -4.22
C GLY A 211 2.16 11.51 -4.26
N SER A 212 1.83 10.25 -4.54
CA SER A 212 2.82 9.18 -4.57
C SER A 212 2.54 8.21 -5.70
N LEU A 213 3.51 8.07 -6.62
CA LEU A 213 3.57 6.95 -7.53
C LEU A 213 4.18 5.77 -6.80
N PHE A 214 3.64 4.57 -6.94
CA PHE A 214 4.24 3.37 -6.37
C PHE A 214 4.26 2.23 -7.37
N ALA A 215 5.25 1.34 -7.20
CA ALA A 215 5.32 0.08 -7.91
C ALA A 215 5.75 -1.00 -6.91
N THR A 216 5.00 -2.10 -6.89
CA THR A 216 5.31 -3.25 -6.02
C THR A 216 5.23 -4.56 -6.79
N VAL A 217 6.00 -5.53 -6.32
CA VAL A 217 5.90 -6.93 -6.72
C VAL A 217 5.59 -7.77 -5.49
N GLY A 218 5.01 -8.94 -5.68
CA GLY A 218 4.65 -9.78 -4.56
C GLY A 218 4.12 -11.13 -4.95
N VAL A 219 3.50 -11.78 -3.98
CA VAL A 219 2.87 -13.10 -4.16
C VAL A 219 1.46 -13.06 -3.59
N ASN A 220 0.54 -13.74 -4.27
CA ASN A 220 -0.81 -14.04 -3.76
C ASN A 220 -0.95 -15.56 -3.58
N PHE A 221 -1.55 -15.99 -2.48
CA PHE A 221 -1.78 -17.40 -2.12
C PHE A 221 -3.11 -17.58 -1.38
#